data_8f046a5d09ca0fa248b1eaeedcf93337
#
_entry.id   8f046a5d09ca0fa248b1eaeedcf93337
#
_cell.length_a   1.000
_cell.length_b   1.000
_cell.length_c   1.000
_cell.angle_alpha   90.00
_cell.angle_beta   90.00
_cell.angle_gamma   90.00
#
_symmetry.space_group_name_H-M   'P 1'
#
loop_
_entity.id
_entity.type
_entity.pdbx_description
1 polymer ?
#
loop_
_entity_poly.entity_id
_entity_poly.type
_entity_poly.pdbx_seq_one_letter_code
_entity_poly.pdbx_strand_id
1 'polypeptide(L)'
;MSDLKRISNNNRRHQTQWAAQFAVASELCKRGSEVSFTLGNNTPLADLMVVSPQEHQMFLIDIKGLSYKNYWQIKRQQTQTDLYYILALVQKDMDNKFFVLTQEEVNKNITAEFERLPPEKKLLGEAVNRLGIRWGDAVKFENRWEILPA
;
A
#
# COMPACT_ATOMS: atom_id res chain seq x y z
N MET A 1 24.32 -13.90 -16.32
CA MET A 1 24.31 -12.80 -15.34
C MET A 1 22.97 -12.04 -15.25
N SER A 2 22.25 -11.88 -16.35
CA SER A 2 20.93 -11.21 -16.35
C SER A 2 19.86 -11.95 -15.54
N ASP A 3 19.79 -13.26 -15.63
CA ASP A 3 18.73 -14.08 -15.00
C ASP A 3 18.89 -14.19 -13.48
N LEU A 4 20.11 -14.33 -12.99
CA LEU A 4 20.39 -14.38 -11.55
C LEU A 4 20.07 -13.04 -10.87
N LYS A 5 20.36 -11.89 -11.51
CA LYS A 5 19.98 -10.57 -11.00
C LYS A 5 18.45 -10.39 -10.99
N ARG A 6 17.76 -10.93 -12.01
CA ARG A 6 16.29 -10.83 -12.12
C ARG A 6 15.59 -11.67 -11.04
N ILE A 7 16.08 -12.87 -10.77
CA ILE A 7 15.60 -13.75 -9.70
C ILE A 7 15.84 -13.11 -8.33
N SER A 8 17.04 -12.53 -8.09
CA SER A 8 17.37 -11.85 -6.85
C SER A 8 16.47 -10.63 -6.60
N ASN A 9 16.15 -9.83 -7.61
CA ASN A 9 15.28 -8.67 -7.49
C ASN A 9 13.81 -9.06 -7.23
N ASN A 10 13.32 -10.12 -7.86
CA ASN A 10 11.98 -10.64 -7.61
C ASN A 10 11.85 -11.17 -6.18
N ASN A 11 12.84 -11.91 -5.69
CA ASN A 11 12.86 -12.41 -4.31
C ASN A 11 12.84 -11.26 -3.30
N ARG A 12 13.60 -10.19 -3.52
CA ARG A 12 13.60 -9.01 -2.66
C ARG A 12 12.23 -8.31 -2.62
N ARG A 13 11.54 -8.21 -3.74
CA ARG A 13 10.18 -7.64 -3.79
C ARG A 13 9.19 -8.47 -2.98
N HIS A 14 9.23 -9.77 -3.11
CA HIS A 14 8.40 -10.68 -2.32
C HIS A 14 8.69 -10.56 -0.82
N GLN A 15 9.96 -10.56 -0.44
CA GLN A 15 10.37 -10.40 0.96
C GLN A 15 9.91 -9.07 1.54
N THR A 16 10.07 -7.97 0.80
CA THR A 16 9.62 -6.64 1.22
C THR A 16 8.10 -6.59 1.39
N GLN A 17 7.35 -7.15 0.45
CA GLN A 17 5.89 -7.18 0.53
C GLN A 17 5.41 -8.03 1.72
N TRP A 18 6.00 -9.19 1.96
CA TRP A 18 5.69 -10.00 3.14
C TRP A 18 6.06 -9.29 4.44
N ALA A 19 7.24 -8.67 4.51
CA ALA A 19 7.63 -7.88 5.68
C ALA A 19 6.64 -6.76 5.98
N ALA A 20 6.16 -6.06 4.94
CA ALA A 20 5.14 -5.03 5.05
C ALA A 20 3.81 -5.59 5.56
N GLN A 21 3.34 -6.71 5.02
CA GLN A 21 2.08 -7.33 5.43
C GLN A 21 2.12 -7.81 6.89
N PHE A 22 3.18 -8.47 7.31
CA PHE A 22 3.35 -8.89 8.71
C PHE A 22 3.48 -7.70 9.66
N ALA A 23 4.20 -6.66 9.28
CA ALA A 23 4.35 -5.45 10.08
C ALA A 23 3.02 -4.73 10.29
N VAL A 24 2.23 -4.57 9.23
CA VAL A 24 0.89 -3.95 9.29
C VAL A 24 -0.07 -4.81 10.12
N ALA A 25 -0.09 -6.12 9.89
CA ALA A 25 -0.92 -7.04 10.67
C ALA A 25 -0.58 -6.97 12.15
N SER A 26 0.71 -6.94 12.51
CA SER A 26 1.15 -6.78 13.89
C SER A 26 0.66 -5.48 14.51
N GLU A 27 0.76 -4.35 13.81
CA GLU A 27 0.28 -3.05 14.29
C GLU A 27 -1.24 -3.04 14.51
N LEU A 28 -2.01 -3.60 13.59
CA LEU A 28 -3.46 -3.71 13.73
C LEU A 28 -3.86 -4.57 14.93
N CYS A 29 -3.19 -5.70 15.12
CA CYS A 29 -3.43 -6.56 16.29
C CYS A 29 -3.10 -5.87 17.62
N LYS A 30 -2.00 -5.12 17.68
CA LYS A 30 -1.66 -4.30 18.87
C LYS A 30 -2.74 -3.25 19.18
N ARG A 31 -3.47 -2.80 18.19
CA ARG A 31 -4.57 -1.84 18.31
C ARG A 31 -5.92 -2.50 18.60
N GLY A 32 -5.94 -3.83 18.74
CA GLY A 32 -7.12 -4.60 19.11
C GLY A 32 -7.97 -5.10 17.93
N SER A 33 -7.55 -4.90 16.70
CA SER A 33 -8.23 -5.45 15.52
C SER A 33 -7.98 -6.94 15.37
N GLU A 34 -8.97 -7.66 14.85
CA GLU A 34 -8.78 -9.02 14.36
C GLU A 34 -8.37 -8.97 12.89
N VAL A 35 -7.34 -9.73 12.53
CA VAL A 35 -6.73 -9.68 11.21
C VAL A 35 -6.69 -11.05 10.56
N SER A 36 -7.07 -11.13 9.32
CA SER A 36 -6.97 -12.32 8.48
C SER A 36 -6.25 -11.98 7.18
N PHE A 37 -5.26 -12.77 6.80
CA PHE A 37 -4.62 -12.65 5.49
C PHE A 37 -5.54 -13.21 4.42
N THR A 38 -5.72 -12.46 3.33
CA THR A 38 -6.38 -12.97 2.13
C THR A 38 -5.37 -13.86 1.41
N LEU A 39 -5.59 -15.15 1.42
CA LEU A 39 -4.63 -16.10 0.86
C LEU A 39 -4.37 -15.87 -0.63
N GLY A 40 -3.17 -15.44 -0.91
CA GLY A 40 -2.51 -15.58 -2.18
C GLY A 40 -2.81 -14.52 -3.22
N ASN A 41 -2.06 -14.63 -4.28
CA ASN A 41 -2.06 -13.79 -5.48
C ASN A 41 -3.41 -13.77 -6.24
N ASN A 42 -4.42 -14.46 -5.73
CA ASN A 42 -5.71 -14.65 -6.39
C ASN A 42 -6.82 -13.76 -5.84
N THR A 43 -6.56 -12.96 -4.80
CA THR A 43 -7.54 -12.00 -4.29
C THR A 43 -7.15 -10.60 -4.79
N PRO A 44 -7.75 -10.11 -5.87
CA PRO A 44 -7.27 -8.88 -6.52
C PRO A 44 -7.60 -7.60 -5.74
N LEU A 45 -8.31 -7.69 -4.62
CA LEU A 45 -8.88 -6.51 -3.96
C LEU A 45 -8.15 -6.07 -2.69
N ALA A 46 -7.55 -6.98 -1.93
CA ALA A 46 -6.93 -6.63 -0.65
C ALA A 46 -5.96 -7.70 -0.15
N ASP A 47 -5.04 -7.30 0.71
CA ASP A 47 -4.09 -8.19 1.38
C ASP A 47 -4.61 -8.69 2.74
N LEU A 48 -5.40 -7.88 3.44
CA LEU A 48 -5.97 -8.21 4.74
C LEU A 48 -7.49 -7.98 4.77
N MET A 49 -8.17 -8.86 5.49
CA MET A 49 -9.51 -8.64 6.01
C MET A 49 -9.39 -8.33 7.50
N VAL A 50 -10.02 -7.26 7.93
CA VAL A 50 -9.87 -6.75 9.30
C VAL A 50 -11.25 -6.55 9.94
N VAL A 51 -11.38 -6.92 11.22
CA VAL A 51 -12.54 -6.60 12.05
C VAL A 51 -12.11 -5.57 13.08
N SER A 52 -12.82 -4.45 13.14
CA SER A 52 -12.50 -3.35 14.05
C SER A 52 -12.74 -3.73 15.51
N PRO A 53 -12.00 -3.12 16.48
CA PRO A 53 -12.00 -3.57 17.87
C PRO A 53 -13.29 -3.22 18.63
N GLN A 54 -13.95 -2.13 18.31
CA GLN A 54 -15.11 -1.63 19.07
C GLN A 54 -16.43 -1.97 18.37
N GLU A 55 -16.57 -1.55 17.13
CA GLU A 55 -17.82 -1.70 16.37
C GLU A 55 -17.93 -3.05 15.66
N HIS A 56 -16.86 -3.86 15.65
CA HIS A 56 -16.79 -5.14 14.94
C HIS A 56 -17.13 -5.01 13.44
N GLN A 57 -16.80 -3.85 12.88
CA GLN A 57 -16.97 -3.59 11.45
C GLN A 57 -15.90 -4.29 10.65
N MET A 58 -16.29 -4.98 9.59
CA MET A 58 -15.37 -5.62 8.66
C MET A 58 -14.93 -4.62 7.59
N PHE A 59 -13.63 -4.56 7.32
CA PHE A 59 -13.05 -3.73 6.26
C PHE A 59 -11.82 -4.40 5.66
N LEU A 60 -11.35 -3.88 4.55
CA LEU A 60 -10.26 -4.41 3.74
C LEU A 60 -9.06 -3.47 3.75
N ILE A 61 -7.87 -4.05 3.70
CA ILE A 61 -6.61 -3.28 3.58
C ILE A 61 -5.77 -3.83 2.45
N ASP A 62 -5.39 -2.94 1.53
CA ASP A 62 -4.34 -3.16 0.54
C ASP A 62 -3.03 -2.59 1.08
N ILE A 63 -1.97 -3.39 1.05
CA ILE A 63 -0.66 -3.02 1.60
C ILE A 63 0.35 -2.90 0.49
N LYS A 64 1.09 -1.78 0.49
CA LYS A 64 2.21 -1.57 -0.42
C LYS A 64 3.48 -1.35 0.39
N GLY A 65 4.48 -2.21 0.19
CA GLY A 65 5.74 -2.17 0.92
C GLY A 65 6.89 -1.58 0.11
N LEU A 66 7.74 -0.82 0.79
CA LEU A 66 9.05 -0.39 0.28
C LEU A 66 10.14 -0.74 1.29
N SER A 67 11.32 -1.12 0.81
CA SER A 67 12.52 -1.37 1.63
C SER A 67 13.48 -0.18 1.70
N TYR A 68 13.21 0.88 0.97
CA TYR A 68 13.95 2.16 0.98
C TYR A 68 13.04 3.30 0.53
N LYS A 69 13.37 4.52 0.90
CA LYS A 69 12.61 5.71 0.50
C LYS A 69 12.61 5.88 -1.01
N ASN A 70 11.46 5.69 -1.59
CA ASN A 70 11.24 5.80 -3.02
C ASN A 70 9.78 6.19 -3.25
N TYR A 71 9.09 5.49 -4.12
CA TYR A 71 7.72 5.77 -4.45
C TYR A 71 6.92 4.45 -4.50
N TRP A 72 5.71 4.46 -3.94
CA TRP A 72 4.82 3.31 -4.02
C TRP A 72 4.04 3.34 -5.32
N GLN A 73 4.27 2.36 -6.16
CA GLN A 73 3.52 2.20 -7.40
C GLN A 73 2.14 1.62 -7.07
N ILE A 74 1.09 2.35 -7.40
CA ILE A 74 -0.29 1.96 -7.11
C ILE A 74 -1.14 2.21 -8.35
N LYS A 75 -1.87 1.18 -8.78
CA LYS A 75 -2.83 1.32 -9.87
C LYS A 75 -4.12 1.93 -9.34
N ARG A 76 -4.59 3.00 -10.00
CA ARG A 76 -5.90 3.58 -9.70
C ARG A 76 -7.00 2.57 -10.00
N GLN A 77 -7.91 2.38 -9.05
CA GLN A 77 -9.05 1.48 -9.16
C GLN A 77 -10.34 2.22 -8.81
N GLN A 78 -11.47 1.62 -9.18
CA GLN A 78 -12.77 2.12 -8.77
C GLN A 78 -12.87 2.16 -7.25
N THR A 79 -13.37 3.27 -6.70
CA THR A 79 -13.47 3.49 -5.27
C THR A 79 -14.45 2.52 -4.61
N GLN A 80 -14.00 1.90 -3.50
CA GLN A 80 -14.80 1.08 -2.60
C GLN A 80 -14.81 1.72 -1.22
N THR A 81 -15.93 1.67 -0.51
CA THR A 81 -16.11 2.36 0.76
C THR A 81 -15.38 1.70 1.93
N ASP A 82 -15.18 0.39 1.85
CA ASP A 82 -14.59 -0.45 2.90
C ASP A 82 -13.13 -0.83 2.64
N LEU A 83 -12.48 -0.21 1.67
CA LEU A 83 -11.08 -0.45 1.33
C LEU A 83 -10.20 0.73 1.76
N TYR A 84 -9.15 0.40 2.51
CA TYR A 84 -8.11 1.32 2.95
C TYR A 84 -6.76 0.87 2.41
N TYR A 85 -5.83 1.80 2.31
CA TYR A 85 -4.45 1.53 1.92
C TYR A 85 -3.51 1.81 3.08
N ILE A 86 -2.58 0.90 3.30
CA ILE A 86 -1.45 1.15 4.21
C ILE A 86 -0.16 1.01 3.42
N LEU A 87 0.54 2.13 3.27
CA LEU A 87 1.87 2.16 2.70
C LEU A 87 2.86 1.92 3.82
N ALA A 88 3.78 0.98 3.64
CA ALA A 88 4.76 0.64 4.67
C ALA A 88 6.17 0.83 4.14
N LEU A 89 7.02 1.45 4.95
CA LEU A 89 8.46 1.47 4.74
C LEU A 89 9.10 0.52 5.76
N VAL A 90 9.63 -0.59 5.28
CA VAL A 90 10.23 -1.66 6.08
C VAL A 90 11.72 -1.78 5.75
N GLN A 91 12.51 -0.93 6.38
CA GLN A 91 13.96 -0.90 6.18
C GLN A 91 14.66 -1.82 7.18
N LYS A 92 15.71 -2.49 6.71
CA LYS A 92 16.55 -3.30 7.59
C LYS A 92 17.16 -2.42 8.68
N ASP A 93 17.14 -2.90 9.91
CA ASP A 93 17.76 -2.25 11.09
C ASP A 93 17.19 -0.85 11.43
N MET A 94 15.97 -0.54 10.95
CA MET A 94 15.26 0.69 11.26
C MET A 94 13.81 0.41 11.66
N ASP A 95 13.20 1.32 12.41
CA ASP A 95 11.79 1.24 12.73
C ASP A 95 10.93 1.33 11.48
N ASN A 96 9.87 0.53 11.45
CA ASN A 96 8.89 0.58 10.37
C ASN A 96 8.11 1.89 10.39
N LYS A 97 7.76 2.39 9.23
CA LYS A 97 6.87 3.55 9.07
C LYS A 97 5.63 3.15 8.31
N PHE A 98 4.49 3.69 8.73
CA PHE A 98 3.19 3.39 8.16
C PHE A 98 2.45 4.67 7.78
N PHE A 99 1.80 4.62 6.62
CA PHE A 99 1.02 5.73 6.08
C PHE A 99 -0.36 5.18 5.75
N VAL A 100 -1.38 5.72 6.40
CA VAL A 100 -2.76 5.18 6.32
C VAL A 100 -3.62 6.13 5.51
N LEU A 101 -4.23 5.61 4.45
CA LEU A 101 -5.02 6.39 3.49
C LEU A 101 -6.35 5.70 3.20
N THR A 102 -7.36 6.51 2.95
CA THR A 102 -8.56 6.02 2.25
C THR A 102 -8.24 5.76 0.78
N GLN A 103 -9.02 4.93 0.12
CA GLN A 103 -8.86 4.71 -1.31
C GLN A 103 -9.11 6.01 -2.12
N GLU A 104 -10.01 6.85 -1.67
CA GLU A 104 -10.27 8.15 -2.28
C GLU A 104 -9.03 9.05 -2.26
N GLU A 105 -8.32 9.11 -1.13
CA GLU A 105 -7.06 9.84 -1.00
C GLU A 105 -5.98 9.28 -1.93
N VAL A 106 -5.88 7.96 -2.04
CA VAL A 106 -4.96 7.29 -2.99
C VAL A 106 -5.29 7.69 -4.42
N ASN A 107 -6.54 7.55 -4.83
CA ASN A 107 -6.97 7.89 -6.19
C ASN A 107 -6.75 9.37 -6.52
N LYS A 108 -6.98 10.26 -5.56
CA LYS A 108 -6.74 11.70 -5.69
C LYS A 108 -5.26 12.01 -5.92
N ASN A 109 -4.36 11.36 -5.18
CA ASN A 109 -2.91 11.52 -5.36
C ASN A 109 -2.46 11.01 -6.73
N ILE A 110 -2.96 9.85 -7.18
CA ILE A 110 -2.64 9.29 -8.49
C ILE A 110 -3.13 10.21 -9.61
N THR A 111 -4.32 10.76 -9.49
CA THR A 111 -4.87 11.72 -10.46
C THR A 111 -4.00 12.99 -10.54
N ALA A 112 -3.56 13.53 -9.41
CA ALA A 112 -2.66 14.68 -9.35
C ALA A 112 -1.31 14.39 -10.02
N GLU A 113 -0.74 13.21 -9.81
CA GLU A 113 0.48 12.78 -10.48
C GLU A 113 0.28 12.66 -12.00
N PHE A 114 -0.84 12.09 -12.44
CA PHE A 114 -1.17 11.98 -13.86
C PHE A 114 -1.26 13.36 -14.53
N GLU A 115 -1.90 14.32 -13.87
CA GLU A 115 -2.05 15.69 -14.40
C GLU A 115 -0.71 16.43 -14.57
N ARG A 116 0.27 16.09 -13.74
CA ARG A 116 1.65 16.64 -13.83
C ARG A 116 2.47 16.06 -14.97
N LEU A 117 2.03 15.00 -15.61
CA LEU A 117 2.76 14.36 -16.69
C LEU A 117 2.77 15.22 -17.95
N PRO A 118 3.88 15.21 -18.73
CA PRO A 118 3.91 15.83 -20.05
C PRO A 118 2.86 15.21 -20.99
N PRO A 119 2.31 15.98 -21.96
CA PRO A 119 1.28 15.48 -22.88
C PRO A 119 1.66 14.17 -23.59
N GLU A 120 2.93 14.01 -23.97
CA GLU A 120 3.41 12.80 -24.65
C GLU A 120 3.27 11.54 -23.76
N LYS A 121 3.53 11.68 -22.46
CA LYS A 121 3.39 10.56 -21.51
C LYS A 121 1.93 10.26 -21.19
N LYS A 122 1.05 11.25 -21.20
CA LYS A 122 -0.40 11.05 -21.02
C LYS A 122 -1.02 10.24 -22.16
N LEU A 123 -0.54 10.42 -23.38
CA LEU A 123 -1.02 9.70 -24.57
C LEU A 123 -0.62 8.22 -24.58
N LEU A 124 0.44 7.84 -23.89
CA LEU A 124 0.97 6.49 -23.90
C LEU A 124 0.15 5.48 -23.07
N GLY A 125 -0.92 5.90 -22.39
CA GLY A 125 -1.77 5.01 -21.58
C GLY A 125 -1.02 4.21 -20.49
N GLU A 126 0.21 3.82 -20.77
CA GLU A 126 1.12 3.11 -19.86
C GLU A 126 1.51 3.93 -18.62
N ALA A 127 1.48 5.26 -18.73
CA ALA A 127 1.81 6.16 -17.64
C ALA A 127 0.85 5.99 -16.45
N VAL A 128 -0.43 5.69 -16.71
CA VAL A 128 -1.45 5.49 -15.68
C VAL A 128 -1.18 4.23 -14.85
N ASN A 129 -0.56 3.21 -15.45
CA ASN A 129 -0.23 1.95 -14.78
C ASN A 129 1.06 2.05 -13.94
N ARG A 130 1.82 3.13 -14.07
CA ARG A 130 3.10 3.33 -13.37
C ARG A 130 3.05 4.47 -12.36
N LEU A 131 1.88 5.01 -12.11
CA LEU A 131 1.69 6.07 -11.14
C LEU A 131 1.62 5.50 -9.72
N GLY A 132 1.72 6.39 -8.74
CA GLY A 132 1.68 6.01 -7.34
C GLY A 132 1.82 7.22 -6.43
N ILE A 133 2.31 6.97 -5.23
CA ILE A 133 2.51 8.00 -4.21
C ILE A 133 3.99 8.11 -3.90
N ARG A 134 4.52 9.32 -3.98
CA ARG A 134 5.91 9.63 -3.64
C ARG A 134 6.06 9.72 -2.13
N TRP A 135 7.26 9.42 -1.65
CA TRP A 135 7.59 9.56 -0.23
C TRP A 135 7.18 10.91 0.33
N GLY A 136 7.53 12.01 -0.35
CA GLY A 136 7.22 13.36 0.11
C GLY A 136 5.72 13.66 0.23
N ASP A 137 4.90 13.05 -0.63
CA ASP A 137 3.43 13.20 -0.59
C ASP A 137 2.79 12.29 0.46
N ALA A 138 3.45 11.19 0.83
CA ALA A 138 2.95 10.24 1.82
C ALA A 138 3.10 10.73 3.26
N VAL A 139 4.06 11.59 3.55
CA VAL A 139 4.42 12.02 4.92
C VAL A 139 3.23 12.55 5.71
N LYS A 140 2.31 13.27 5.08
CA LYS A 140 1.08 13.79 5.72
C LYS A 140 0.10 12.71 6.18
N PHE A 141 0.27 11.49 5.72
CA PHE A 141 -0.59 10.34 6.06
C PHE A 141 0.05 9.41 7.11
N GLU A 142 1.20 9.78 7.66
CA GLU A 142 1.93 8.96 8.62
C GLU A 142 1.12 8.73 9.89
N ASN A 143 1.00 7.46 10.29
CA ASN A 143 0.34 7.02 11.52
C ASN A 143 -1.12 7.47 11.69
N ARG A 144 -1.85 7.65 10.61
CA ARG A 144 -3.27 8.04 10.65
C ARG A 144 -4.21 6.86 10.93
N TRP A 145 -3.90 6.07 11.93
CA TRP A 145 -4.68 4.89 12.30
C TRP A 145 -6.13 5.21 12.68
N GLU A 146 -6.41 6.43 13.13
CA GLU A 146 -7.73 6.91 13.53
C GLU A 146 -8.75 7.00 12.39
N ILE A 147 -8.32 6.96 11.15
CA ILE A 147 -9.23 6.95 9.99
C ILE A 147 -9.84 5.58 9.70
N LEU A 148 -9.26 4.52 10.27
CA LEU A 148 -9.79 3.18 10.16
C LEU A 148 -11.06 3.04 11.02
N PRO A 149 -11.98 2.11 10.68
CA PRO A 149 -13.14 1.82 11.53
C PRO A 149 -12.76 1.51 12.98
N ALA A 150 -13.56 2.04 13.91
CA ALA A 150 -13.33 1.93 15.35
C ALA A 150 -13.64 0.53 15.90
#